data_8e376bec318903c4060a1aa83f5cb3cc
#
_entry.id   8e376bec318903c4060a1aa83f5cb3cc
#
_cell.length_a   1.000
_cell.length_b   1.000
_cell.length_c   1.000
_cell.angle_alpha   90.00
_cell.angle_beta   90.00
_cell.angle_gamma   90.00
#
_symmetry.space_group_name_H-M   'P 1'
#
loop_
_entity.id
_entity.type
_entity.pdbx_description
1 polymer ?
#
loop_
_entity_poly.entity_id
_entity_poly.type
_entity_poly.pdbx_seq_one_letter_code
_entity_poly.pdbx_strand_id
1 'polypeptide(L)'
;MINKLDELSLKEIKKINHNLSYDELFELEKANNEGRVSSNGTFMVDTGIFTGRSPKDKYFVKQDPSQKYIAWGKINQPITKELFDKLLKKAKDQLSGKEIFIQDAFCGASKKSQKSVRFVTEVAWQAHFVKNMFIRPSEAELAKFEPDFVVYNACKTKNEDYKADGLHSEVFVIFNVEENVAVIGGTWYGGEMKKGIFSMMNYWLPLEGKLSMHCSANVGEKGDTALFFGLSGTGKTTLSTDPKRKLIGDDEHGWDDDGVFNFEGGCYAKCINLDPSSEPEIYAAIRRDALLENVVADENGVVDYKDGSKTENTRVSYPIYHIDNYEPSSSAGHPKNIIFLSADAFGVLPPVAKLTKEQAMYYFLSGYTAKVAGTERGITEPVATFSACFGEPFMPLHPTVYAKLLGEKIDKHGVNVYLVNTGWSGGAYGVGKRMSIKATRACINAILDGSITKCEFENFDKFNFAIPKELGGVETKLLNPINTWANPAQYNASRDKLAKMFVENFKRYEDVKEGVEYAKAGPTA
;
A
#
# COMPACT_ATOMS: atom_id res chain seq x y z
N MET A 1 -33.66 -12.31 -1.95
CA MET A 1 -32.48 -11.54 -2.38
C MET A 1 -32.77 -10.08 -2.77
N ILE A 2 -33.92 -9.79 -3.38
CA ILE A 2 -34.33 -8.43 -3.81
C ILE A 2 -34.58 -7.48 -2.62
N ASN A 3 -35.05 -7.95 -1.47
CA ASN A 3 -35.46 -7.09 -0.35
C ASN A 3 -34.34 -6.36 0.40
N LYS A 4 -33.06 -6.75 0.23
CA LYS A 4 -31.93 -6.05 0.88
C LYS A 4 -31.30 -4.94 0.03
N LEU A 5 -31.69 -4.83 -1.25
CA LEU A 5 -31.21 -3.77 -2.15
C LEU A 5 -32.03 -2.48 -2.03
N ASP A 6 -33.23 -2.55 -1.46
CA ASP A 6 -34.06 -1.37 -1.14
C ASP A 6 -33.36 -0.44 -0.12
N GLU A 7 -32.44 -1.01 0.70
CA GLU A 7 -31.63 -0.25 1.67
C GLU A 7 -30.64 0.71 0.99
N LEU A 8 -30.27 0.49 -0.29
CA LEU A 8 -29.35 1.38 -1.01
C LEU A 8 -29.97 2.75 -1.31
N SER A 9 -31.29 2.88 -1.18
CA SER A 9 -32.04 4.12 -1.47
C SER A 9 -31.76 4.69 -2.88
N LEU A 10 -31.59 3.79 -3.87
CA LEU A 10 -31.48 4.12 -5.28
C LEU A 10 -32.85 4.00 -5.95
N LYS A 11 -33.14 4.93 -6.89
CA LYS A 11 -34.46 5.01 -7.52
C LYS A 11 -34.41 4.48 -8.96
N GLU A 12 -35.50 3.82 -9.39
CA GLU A 12 -35.76 3.46 -10.81
C GLU A 12 -34.59 2.72 -11.49
N ILE A 13 -33.90 1.82 -10.78
CA ILE A 13 -32.77 1.09 -11.32
C ILE A 13 -33.23 0.22 -12.49
N LYS A 14 -32.60 0.36 -13.66
CA LYS A 14 -32.95 -0.40 -14.87
C LYS A 14 -32.52 -1.87 -14.77
N LYS A 15 -31.34 -2.11 -14.21
CA LYS A 15 -30.80 -3.46 -14.04
C LYS A 15 -29.77 -3.47 -12.91
N ILE A 16 -29.79 -4.53 -12.12
CA ILE A 16 -28.81 -4.79 -11.07
C ILE A 16 -27.98 -6.00 -11.48
N ASN A 17 -26.69 -5.79 -11.64
CA ASN A 17 -25.71 -6.85 -11.86
C ASN A 17 -25.02 -7.12 -10.51
N HIS A 18 -25.36 -8.22 -9.87
CA HIS A 18 -24.92 -8.50 -8.51
C HIS A 18 -23.97 -9.70 -8.47
N ASN A 19 -22.73 -9.48 -8.03
CA ASN A 19 -21.70 -10.51 -7.86
C ASN A 19 -21.46 -11.35 -9.11
N LEU A 20 -21.39 -10.71 -10.26
CA LEU A 20 -21.18 -11.39 -11.55
C LEU A 20 -19.85 -12.17 -11.56
N SER A 21 -19.82 -13.24 -12.34
CA SER A 21 -18.60 -13.97 -12.66
C SER A 21 -17.61 -13.13 -13.47
N TYR A 22 -16.36 -13.57 -13.57
CA TYR A 22 -15.37 -12.90 -14.42
C TYR A 22 -15.80 -12.88 -15.89
N ASP A 23 -16.39 -13.98 -16.39
CA ASP A 23 -16.85 -14.07 -17.77
C ASP A 23 -18.01 -13.10 -18.05
N GLU A 24 -18.98 -13.01 -17.16
CA GLU A 24 -20.10 -12.06 -17.29
C GLU A 24 -19.60 -10.60 -17.26
N LEU A 25 -18.69 -10.26 -16.36
CA LEU A 25 -18.09 -8.92 -16.29
C LEU A 25 -17.33 -8.59 -17.58
N PHE A 26 -16.49 -9.51 -18.06
CA PHE A 26 -15.73 -9.32 -19.29
C PHE A 26 -16.61 -9.10 -20.53
N GLU A 27 -17.72 -9.83 -20.64
CA GLU A 27 -18.66 -9.62 -21.75
C GLU A 27 -19.39 -8.27 -21.65
N LEU A 28 -19.75 -7.84 -20.42
CA LEU A 28 -20.36 -6.53 -20.21
C LEU A 28 -19.38 -5.38 -20.42
N GLU A 29 -18.13 -5.52 -19.99
CA GLU A 29 -17.06 -4.54 -20.26
C GLU A 29 -16.92 -4.27 -21.78
N LYS A 30 -16.94 -5.33 -22.60
CA LYS A 30 -16.91 -5.23 -24.07
C LYS A 30 -18.19 -4.61 -24.61
N ALA A 31 -19.33 -5.11 -24.18
CA ALA A 31 -20.64 -4.64 -24.66
C ALA A 31 -20.88 -3.16 -24.36
N ASN A 32 -20.39 -2.70 -23.20
CA ASN A 32 -20.49 -1.31 -22.75
C ASN A 32 -19.37 -0.41 -23.34
N ASN A 33 -18.46 -0.95 -24.13
CA ASN A 33 -17.29 -0.24 -24.68
C ASN A 33 -16.45 0.45 -23.58
N GLU A 34 -16.24 -0.23 -22.45
CA GLU A 34 -15.50 0.32 -21.31
C GLU A 34 -13.98 0.28 -21.50
N GLY A 35 -13.52 -0.43 -22.52
CA GLY A 35 -12.11 -0.61 -22.84
C GLY A 35 -11.91 -1.53 -24.04
N ARG A 36 -10.76 -2.19 -24.11
CA ARG A 36 -10.44 -3.15 -25.18
C ARG A 36 -9.66 -4.35 -24.65
N VAL A 37 -9.65 -5.43 -25.41
CA VAL A 37 -8.94 -6.66 -25.06
C VAL A 37 -7.51 -6.61 -25.61
N SER A 38 -6.52 -6.97 -24.80
CA SER A 38 -5.12 -7.11 -25.22
C SER A 38 -4.90 -8.42 -26.00
N SER A 39 -3.74 -8.52 -26.64
CA SER A 39 -3.37 -9.71 -27.43
C SER A 39 -3.30 -11.01 -26.60
N ASN A 40 -3.10 -10.91 -25.27
CA ASN A 40 -3.09 -12.05 -24.36
C ASN A 40 -4.44 -12.30 -23.64
N GLY A 41 -5.50 -11.62 -24.07
CA GLY A 41 -6.84 -11.82 -23.54
C GLY A 41 -7.19 -11.03 -22.27
N THR A 42 -6.31 -10.15 -21.79
CA THR A 42 -6.55 -9.29 -20.63
C THR A 42 -7.34 -8.05 -21.03
N PHE A 43 -8.31 -7.62 -20.22
CA PHE A 43 -9.04 -6.39 -20.49
C PHE A 43 -8.22 -5.15 -20.11
N MET A 44 -8.26 -4.11 -20.93
CA MET A 44 -7.52 -2.86 -20.76
C MET A 44 -8.49 -1.68 -20.67
N VAL A 45 -8.35 -0.85 -19.64
CA VAL A 45 -9.16 0.34 -19.41
C VAL A 45 -8.30 1.60 -19.29
N ASP A 46 -8.90 2.74 -19.61
CA ASP A 46 -8.31 4.05 -19.39
C ASP A 46 -9.12 4.80 -18.31
N THR A 47 -8.42 5.35 -17.32
CA THR A 47 -9.04 6.11 -16.22
C THR A 47 -9.06 7.62 -16.47
N GLY A 48 -8.84 8.03 -17.70
CA GLY A 48 -8.84 9.44 -18.12
C GLY A 48 -7.68 10.22 -17.52
N ILE A 49 -7.98 11.42 -17.03
CA ILE A 49 -6.97 12.28 -16.40
C ILE A 49 -6.55 11.81 -15.00
N PHE A 50 -7.34 10.92 -14.40
CA PHE A 50 -7.07 10.39 -13.06
C PHE A 50 -6.34 9.06 -13.15
N THR A 51 -5.05 9.10 -13.44
CA THR A 51 -4.19 7.91 -13.52
C THR A 51 -3.59 7.50 -12.17
N GLY A 52 -4.05 8.10 -11.09
CA GLY A 52 -3.65 7.85 -9.72
C GLY A 52 -4.68 8.40 -8.73
N ARG A 53 -4.43 8.19 -7.44
CA ARG A 53 -5.30 8.71 -6.38
C ARG A 53 -5.26 10.24 -6.31
N SER A 54 -6.34 10.80 -5.77
CA SER A 54 -6.47 12.23 -5.46
C SER A 54 -6.43 12.46 -3.93
N PRO A 55 -5.25 12.39 -3.28
CA PRO A 55 -5.14 12.43 -1.81
C PRO A 55 -5.64 13.74 -1.19
N LYS A 56 -5.66 14.84 -1.95
CA LYS A 56 -6.18 16.13 -1.50
C LYS A 56 -7.71 16.22 -1.54
N ASP A 57 -8.37 15.27 -2.19
CA ASP A 57 -9.82 15.18 -2.32
C ASP A 57 -10.41 14.11 -1.39
N LYS A 58 -9.59 13.60 -0.45
CA LYS A 58 -10.00 12.65 0.57
C LYS A 58 -10.43 13.39 1.84
N TYR A 59 -11.64 13.08 2.32
CA TYR A 59 -12.27 13.70 3.49
C TYR A 59 -12.89 12.67 4.42
N PHE A 60 -12.94 13.00 5.71
CA PHE A 60 -13.71 12.29 6.72
C PHE A 60 -14.79 13.20 7.29
N VAL A 61 -15.99 12.64 7.49
CA VAL A 61 -17.07 13.39 8.14
C VAL A 61 -16.72 13.62 9.60
N LYS A 62 -16.74 14.89 10.02
CA LYS A 62 -16.40 15.27 11.39
C LYS A 62 -17.63 15.20 12.29
N GLN A 63 -17.77 14.10 13.01
CA GLN A 63 -18.87 13.86 13.94
C GLN A 63 -18.46 12.92 15.08
N ASP A 64 -19.19 12.93 16.18
CA ASP A 64 -18.97 12.05 17.32
C ASP A 64 -19.50 10.63 17.03
N PRO A 65 -18.82 9.59 17.56
CA PRO A 65 -17.62 9.61 18.40
C PRO A 65 -16.30 9.61 17.62
N SER A 66 -16.29 9.33 16.30
CA SER A 66 -15.08 9.09 15.49
C SER A 66 -14.14 10.32 15.45
N GLN A 67 -14.69 11.54 15.49
CA GLN A 67 -13.86 12.74 15.43
C GLN A 67 -12.78 12.84 16.52
N LYS A 68 -12.94 12.12 17.64
CA LYS A 68 -11.97 12.11 18.76
C LYS A 68 -10.74 11.28 18.46
N TYR A 69 -10.85 10.34 17.53
CA TYR A 69 -9.78 9.40 17.19
C TYR A 69 -9.02 9.80 15.93
N ILE A 70 -9.66 10.54 15.03
CA ILE A 70 -9.06 10.93 13.75
C ILE A 70 -8.00 12.02 13.99
N ALA A 71 -6.80 11.79 13.46
CA ALA A 71 -5.72 12.76 13.41
C ALA A 71 -5.99 13.78 12.29
N TRP A 72 -6.69 14.84 12.64
CA TRP A 72 -7.10 15.89 11.69
C TRP A 72 -5.91 16.68 11.16
N GLY A 73 -5.92 16.97 9.86
CA GLY A 73 -4.87 17.73 9.20
C GLY A 73 -4.90 17.57 7.68
N LYS A 74 -3.75 17.77 7.04
CA LYS A 74 -3.63 17.68 5.57
C LYS A 74 -3.93 16.28 5.02
N ILE A 75 -3.71 15.23 5.81
CA ILE A 75 -3.95 13.84 5.41
C ILE A 75 -5.42 13.47 5.61
N ASN A 76 -5.99 13.84 6.76
CA ASN A 76 -7.37 13.55 7.11
C ASN A 76 -8.13 14.87 7.23
N GLN A 77 -8.67 15.32 6.12
CA GLN A 77 -9.38 16.59 6.04
C GLN A 77 -10.82 16.41 6.53
N PRO A 78 -11.34 17.34 7.36
CA PRO A 78 -12.73 17.27 7.83
C PRO A 78 -13.71 17.74 6.75
N ILE A 79 -14.90 17.14 6.77
CA ILE A 79 -16.07 17.61 6.02
C ILE A 79 -17.29 17.59 6.97
N THR A 80 -18.25 18.49 6.75
CA THR A 80 -19.47 18.51 7.56
C THR A 80 -20.44 17.40 7.11
N LYS A 81 -21.34 17.00 8.01
CA LYS A 81 -22.37 16.00 7.71
C LYS A 81 -23.31 16.47 6.59
N GLU A 82 -23.68 17.74 6.60
CA GLU A 82 -24.59 18.33 5.60
C GLU A 82 -23.97 18.29 4.20
N LEU A 83 -22.68 18.59 4.09
CA LEU A 83 -21.99 18.52 2.79
C LEU A 83 -21.79 17.07 2.33
N PHE A 84 -21.51 16.16 3.26
CA PHE A 84 -21.51 14.72 2.97
C PHE A 84 -22.86 14.26 2.41
N ASP A 85 -23.98 14.63 3.06
CA ASP A 85 -25.31 14.25 2.62
C ASP A 85 -25.64 14.80 1.23
N LYS A 86 -25.24 16.05 0.95
CA LYS A 86 -25.35 16.66 -0.39
C LYS A 86 -24.64 15.81 -1.44
N LEU A 87 -23.39 15.41 -1.17
CA LEU A 87 -22.57 14.67 -2.14
C LEU A 87 -22.96 13.20 -2.24
N LEU A 88 -23.38 12.57 -1.14
CA LEU A 88 -23.94 11.22 -1.16
C LEU A 88 -25.24 11.17 -1.99
N LYS A 89 -26.12 12.17 -1.80
CA LYS A 89 -27.33 12.29 -2.62
C LYS A 89 -26.98 12.45 -4.09
N LYS A 90 -26.01 13.31 -4.43
CA LYS A 90 -25.55 13.52 -5.81
C LYS A 90 -25.04 12.22 -6.44
N ALA A 91 -24.25 11.43 -5.70
CA ALA A 91 -23.77 10.13 -6.16
C ALA A 91 -24.94 9.13 -6.35
N LYS A 92 -25.87 9.07 -5.41
CA LYS A 92 -27.07 8.22 -5.51
C LYS A 92 -27.97 8.62 -6.68
N ASP A 93 -28.16 9.91 -6.93
CA ASP A 93 -28.90 10.44 -8.09
C ASP A 93 -28.21 10.01 -9.40
N GLN A 94 -26.86 10.05 -9.45
CA GLN A 94 -26.09 9.58 -10.61
C GLN A 94 -26.26 8.10 -10.88
N LEU A 95 -26.30 7.28 -9.84
CA LEU A 95 -26.48 5.80 -9.92
C LEU A 95 -27.94 5.40 -10.20
N SER A 96 -28.90 6.24 -9.85
CA SER A 96 -30.33 5.99 -10.06
C SER A 96 -30.72 6.04 -11.53
N GLY A 97 -31.75 5.31 -11.94
CA GLY A 97 -32.25 5.27 -13.33
C GLY A 97 -31.32 4.53 -14.31
N LYS A 98 -30.34 3.80 -13.84
CA LYS A 98 -29.31 3.16 -14.66
C LYS A 98 -29.16 1.66 -14.42
N GLU A 99 -28.35 1.02 -15.23
CA GLU A 99 -27.73 -0.26 -14.94
C GLU A 99 -26.61 -0.02 -13.94
N ILE A 100 -26.59 -0.81 -12.86
CA ILE A 100 -25.57 -0.74 -11.82
C ILE A 100 -24.92 -2.10 -11.57
N PHE A 101 -23.72 -2.06 -11.03
CA PHE A 101 -22.96 -3.25 -10.63
C PHE A 101 -22.75 -3.20 -9.12
N ILE A 102 -23.11 -4.30 -8.46
CA ILE A 102 -22.92 -4.49 -7.03
C ILE A 102 -21.95 -5.65 -6.84
N GLN A 103 -20.83 -5.37 -6.18
CA GLN A 103 -19.85 -6.39 -5.81
C GLN A 103 -19.74 -6.45 -4.29
N ASP A 104 -20.13 -7.58 -3.71
CA ASP A 104 -19.93 -7.90 -2.30
C ASP A 104 -18.59 -8.60 -2.14
N ALA A 105 -17.82 -8.18 -1.14
CA ALA A 105 -16.48 -8.70 -0.92
C ALA A 105 -16.10 -8.63 0.56
N PHE A 106 -15.06 -9.37 0.95
CA PHE A 106 -14.45 -9.25 2.25
C PHE A 106 -13.11 -8.52 2.16
N CYS A 107 -12.80 -7.72 3.18
CA CYS A 107 -11.48 -7.16 3.45
C CYS A 107 -10.92 -7.81 4.70
N GLY A 108 -9.83 -8.58 4.55
CA GLY A 108 -9.19 -9.36 5.62
C GLY A 108 -9.50 -10.86 5.56
N ALA A 109 -8.44 -11.68 5.53
CA ALA A 109 -8.54 -13.13 5.52
C ALA A 109 -8.81 -13.74 6.91
N SER A 110 -8.51 -13.02 8.00
CA SER A 110 -8.85 -13.45 9.36
C SER A 110 -10.33 -13.22 9.66
N LYS A 111 -11.06 -14.29 9.93
CA LYS A 111 -12.50 -14.21 10.26
C LYS A 111 -12.82 -13.35 11.50
N LYS A 112 -11.85 -13.21 12.42
CA LYS A 112 -12.00 -12.37 13.64
C LYS A 112 -11.82 -10.87 13.37
N SER A 113 -11.22 -10.53 12.21
CA SER A 113 -10.82 -9.17 11.86
C SER A 113 -11.37 -8.72 10.52
N GLN A 114 -12.07 -9.62 9.83
CA GLN A 114 -12.66 -9.41 8.51
C GLN A 114 -13.77 -8.36 8.57
N LYS A 115 -13.85 -7.54 7.53
CA LYS A 115 -14.97 -6.63 7.29
C LYS A 115 -15.65 -7.00 5.97
N SER A 116 -16.97 -6.97 5.96
CA SER A 116 -17.78 -7.15 4.76
C SER A 116 -18.08 -5.80 4.12
N VAL A 117 -17.78 -5.68 2.82
CA VAL A 117 -17.90 -4.42 2.09
C VAL A 117 -18.75 -4.64 0.83
N ARG A 118 -19.73 -3.78 0.63
CA ARG A 118 -20.52 -3.71 -0.60
C ARG A 118 -20.08 -2.52 -1.43
N PHE A 119 -19.71 -2.77 -2.67
CA PHE A 119 -19.38 -1.75 -3.64
C PHE A 119 -20.52 -1.60 -4.64
N VAL A 120 -20.96 -0.37 -4.87
CA VAL A 120 -21.99 -0.01 -5.84
C VAL A 120 -21.37 0.92 -6.86
N THR A 121 -21.33 0.51 -8.13
CA THR A 121 -20.70 1.27 -9.21
C THR A 121 -21.55 1.25 -10.48
N GLU A 122 -21.27 2.18 -11.40
CA GLU A 122 -21.99 2.34 -12.67
C GLU A 122 -21.23 1.80 -13.89
N VAL A 123 -20.07 1.13 -13.68
CA VAL A 123 -19.27 0.53 -14.75
C VAL A 123 -18.81 -0.87 -14.38
N ALA A 124 -18.79 -1.78 -15.34
CA ALA A 124 -18.48 -3.19 -15.13
C ALA A 124 -17.02 -3.39 -14.69
N TRP A 125 -16.07 -2.69 -15.32
CA TRP A 125 -14.66 -2.87 -15.01
C TRP A 125 -14.28 -2.47 -13.57
N GLN A 126 -15.02 -1.55 -12.93
CA GLN A 126 -14.79 -1.22 -11.52
C GLN A 126 -15.28 -2.34 -10.59
N ALA A 127 -16.37 -3.03 -10.95
CA ALA A 127 -16.77 -4.25 -10.26
C ALA A 127 -15.74 -5.38 -10.45
N HIS A 128 -15.18 -5.51 -11.65
CA HIS A 128 -14.07 -6.42 -11.96
C HIS A 128 -12.83 -6.08 -11.12
N PHE A 129 -12.44 -4.82 -11.05
CA PHE A 129 -11.35 -4.35 -10.19
C PHE A 129 -11.57 -4.76 -8.72
N VAL A 130 -12.75 -4.51 -8.17
CA VAL A 130 -13.11 -4.91 -6.80
C VAL A 130 -13.01 -6.43 -6.63
N LYS A 131 -13.52 -7.20 -7.60
CA LYS A 131 -13.46 -8.66 -7.60
C LYS A 131 -12.02 -9.19 -7.60
N ASN A 132 -11.09 -8.49 -8.28
CA ASN A 132 -9.67 -8.81 -8.24
C ASN A 132 -9.06 -8.47 -6.87
N MET A 133 -9.35 -7.27 -6.37
CA MET A 133 -8.61 -6.71 -5.23
C MET A 133 -9.08 -7.20 -3.87
N PHE A 134 -10.37 -7.54 -3.71
CA PHE A 134 -10.91 -7.96 -2.42
C PHE A 134 -11.13 -9.47 -2.37
N ILE A 135 -11.28 -10.00 -1.17
CA ILE A 135 -11.53 -11.44 -0.96
C ILE A 135 -12.96 -11.76 -1.43
N ARG A 136 -13.05 -12.69 -2.33
CA ARG A 136 -14.30 -13.16 -2.93
C ARG A 136 -15.04 -14.09 -1.95
N PRO A 137 -16.26 -13.74 -1.52
CA PRO A 137 -17.07 -14.65 -0.72
C PRO A 137 -17.46 -15.89 -1.52
N SER A 138 -17.58 -17.02 -0.83
CA SER A 138 -18.22 -18.22 -1.37
C SER A 138 -19.73 -18.02 -1.55
N GLU A 139 -20.40 -18.88 -2.32
CA GLU A 139 -21.86 -18.83 -2.51
C GLU A 139 -22.61 -18.92 -1.17
N ALA A 140 -22.14 -19.76 -0.25
CA ALA A 140 -22.75 -19.91 1.08
C ALA A 140 -22.59 -18.63 1.94
N GLU A 141 -21.48 -17.90 1.79
CA GLU A 141 -21.27 -16.61 2.45
C GLU A 141 -22.10 -15.51 1.80
N LEU A 142 -22.20 -15.48 0.47
CA LEU A 142 -23.06 -14.53 -0.25
C LEU A 142 -24.53 -14.67 0.11
N ALA A 143 -25.01 -15.89 0.35
CA ALA A 143 -26.39 -16.14 0.76
C ALA A 143 -26.77 -15.47 2.10
N LYS A 144 -25.77 -15.18 2.95
CA LYS A 144 -25.92 -14.57 4.27
C LYS A 144 -25.18 -13.22 4.38
N PHE A 145 -24.78 -12.66 3.25
CA PHE A 145 -23.96 -11.46 3.24
C PHE A 145 -24.72 -10.24 3.75
N GLU A 146 -24.16 -9.61 4.75
CA GLU A 146 -24.57 -8.30 5.27
C GLU A 146 -23.34 -7.39 5.29
N PRO A 147 -23.39 -6.24 4.63
CA PRO A 147 -22.24 -5.36 4.58
C PRO A 147 -22.05 -4.62 5.90
N ASP A 148 -20.82 -4.65 6.44
CA ASP A 148 -20.39 -3.74 7.51
C ASP A 148 -20.19 -2.32 6.98
N PHE A 149 -19.91 -2.18 5.67
CA PHE A 149 -19.61 -0.90 5.05
C PHE A 149 -20.05 -0.88 3.58
N VAL A 150 -20.55 0.27 3.11
CA VAL A 150 -21.02 0.44 1.73
C VAL A 150 -20.21 1.55 1.03
N VAL A 151 -19.73 1.28 -0.17
CA VAL A 151 -19.04 2.24 -1.03
C VAL A 151 -19.89 2.56 -2.25
N TYR A 152 -20.35 3.80 -2.37
CA TYR A 152 -20.99 4.30 -3.59
C TYR A 152 -19.92 4.97 -4.47
N ASN A 153 -19.64 4.38 -5.62
CA ASN A 153 -18.69 4.91 -6.58
C ASN A 153 -19.41 5.39 -7.84
N ALA A 154 -19.64 6.69 -7.91
CA ALA A 154 -20.29 7.38 -9.02
C ALA A 154 -19.26 8.16 -9.84
N CYS A 155 -18.39 7.43 -10.57
CA CYS A 155 -17.21 7.99 -11.25
C CYS A 155 -17.56 9.06 -12.30
N LYS A 156 -18.78 9.04 -12.84
CA LYS A 156 -19.23 9.97 -13.90
C LYS A 156 -19.82 11.28 -13.37
N THR A 157 -20.01 11.43 -12.05
CA THR A 157 -20.48 12.70 -11.47
C THR A 157 -19.37 13.46 -10.76
N LYS A 158 -19.47 14.77 -10.75
CA LYS A 158 -18.50 15.70 -10.18
C LYS A 158 -19.20 16.70 -9.26
N ASN A 159 -18.47 17.31 -8.34
CA ASN A 159 -18.97 18.45 -7.59
C ASN A 159 -18.58 19.76 -8.28
N GLU A 160 -19.42 20.29 -9.10
CA GLU A 160 -19.19 21.54 -9.83
C GLU A 160 -19.08 22.75 -8.88
N ASP A 161 -19.73 22.66 -7.70
CA ASP A 161 -19.75 23.72 -6.68
C ASP A 161 -18.58 23.63 -5.70
N TYR A 162 -17.57 22.80 -5.97
CA TYR A 162 -16.51 22.48 -5.02
C TYR A 162 -15.84 23.68 -4.36
N LYS A 163 -15.70 24.82 -5.07
CA LYS A 163 -15.13 26.06 -4.53
C LYS A 163 -16.03 26.69 -3.47
N ALA A 164 -17.34 26.72 -3.73
CA ALA A 164 -18.32 27.21 -2.78
C ALA A 164 -18.45 26.30 -1.55
N ASP A 165 -18.28 25.00 -1.76
CA ASP A 165 -18.28 23.97 -0.72
C ASP A 165 -16.94 23.89 0.05
N GLY A 166 -15.92 24.66 -0.34
CA GLY A 166 -14.60 24.67 0.32
C GLY A 166 -13.75 23.43 0.06
N LEU A 167 -14.02 22.68 -1.02
CA LEU A 167 -13.28 21.48 -1.38
C LEU A 167 -12.11 21.80 -2.32
N HIS A 168 -11.15 20.88 -2.39
CA HIS A 168 -9.93 21.05 -3.18
C HIS A 168 -10.20 21.04 -4.69
N SER A 169 -11.04 20.12 -5.14
CA SER A 169 -11.42 19.99 -6.55
C SER A 169 -12.85 19.46 -6.72
N GLU A 170 -13.26 19.27 -7.97
CA GLU A 170 -14.54 18.65 -8.32
C GLU A 170 -14.65 17.16 -7.96
N VAL A 171 -13.52 16.51 -7.64
CA VAL A 171 -13.44 15.13 -7.16
C VAL A 171 -13.74 15.09 -5.67
N PHE A 172 -14.38 14.03 -5.22
CA PHE A 172 -14.62 13.78 -3.80
C PHE A 172 -14.50 12.30 -3.45
N VAL A 173 -13.76 12.03 -2.38
CA VAL A 173 -13.60 10.70 -1.76
C VAL A 173 -13.85 10.88 -0.27
N ILE A 174 -15.05 10.55 0.18
CA ILE A 174 -15.52 10.91 1.52
C ILE A 174 -15.91 9.68 2.31
N PHE A 175 -15.47 9.60 3.56
CA PHE A 175 -15.78 8.52 4.48
C PHE A 175 -16.64 9.03 5.63
N ASN A 176 -17.82 8.46 5.81
CA ASN A 176 -18.63 8.61 7.01
C ASN A 176 -18.49 7.34 7.85
N VAL A 177 -17.67 7.41 8.88
CA VAL A 177 -17.35 6.28 9.76
C VAL A 177 -18.59 5.83 10.54
N GLU A 178 -19.40 6.79 11.00
CA GLU A 178 -20.57 6.52 11.86
C GLU A 178 -21.73 5.88 11.09
N GLU A 179 -21.87 6.24 9.82
CA GLU A 179 -22.92 5.66 8.96
C GLU A 179 -22.43 4.45 8.17
N ASN A 180 -21.15 4.08 8.30
CA ASN A 180 -20.53 2.99 7.57
C ASN A 180 -20.67 3.14 6.04
N VAL A 181 -20.45 4.34 5.53
CA VAL A 181 -20.62 4.66 4.11
C VAL A 181 -19.42 5.47 3.61
N ALA A 182 -18.95 5.14 2.42
CA ALA A 182 -18.08 6.00 1.63
C ALA A 182 -18.75 6.40 0.32
N VAL A 183 -18.44 7.59 -0.16
CA VAL A 183 -18.87 8.09 -1.45
C VAL A 183 -17.68 8.59 -2.26
N ILE A 184 -17.60 8.14 -3.51
CA ILE A 184 -16.56 8.52 -4.47
C ILE A 184 -17.24 9.11 -5.69
N GLY A 185 -16.77 10.26 -6.14
CA GLY A 185 -17.26 10.90 -7.37
C GLY A 185 -16.15 11.60 -8.12
N GLY A 186 -16.31 11.71 -9.45
CA GLY A 186 -15.45 12.48 -10.33
C GLY A 186 -14.11 11.85 -10.68
N THR A 187 -13.79 10.69 -10.15
CA THR A 187 -12.58 9.94 -10.51
C THR A 187 -12.91 8.54 -11.02
N TRP A 188 -12.19 8.10 -12.04
CA TRP A 188 -12.31 6.76 -12.61
C TRP A 188 -11.29 5.78 -12.02
N TYR A 189 -10.30 6.26 -11.27
CA TYR A 189 -9.22 5.44 -10.74
C TYR A 189 -9.71 4.41 -9.72
N GLY A 190 -9.61 3.11 -10.06
CA GLY A 190 -10.09 2.01 -9.22
C GLY A 190 -9.41 1.95 -7.85
N GLY A 191 -8.15 2.38 -7.78
CA GLY A 191 -7.37 2.41 -6.54
C GLY A 191 -7.94 3.29 -5.43
N GLU A 192 -8.90 4.19 -5.69
CA GLU A 192 -9.59 4.93 -4.62
C GLU A 192 -10.46 4.00 -3.77
N MET A 193 -11.17 3.05 -4.38
CA MET A 193 -11.96 2.04 -3.64
C MET A 193 -11.06 1.17 -2.77
N LYS A 194 -9.95 0.65 -3.35
CA LYS A 194 -8.98 -0.18 -2.64
C LYS A 194 -8.39 0.55 -1.44
N LYS A 195 -7.76 1.70 -1.67
CA LYS A 195 -7.07 2.48 -0.63
C LYS A 195 -8.01 3.16 0.35
N GLY A 196 -9.24 3.41 -0.08
CA GLY A 196 -10.30 3.88 0.81
C GLY A 196 -10.62 2.85 1.90
N ILE A 197 -10.85 1.60 1.54
CA ILE A 197 -11.11 0.54 2.52
C ILE A 197 -9.87 0.23 3.35
N PHE A 198 -8.67 0.31 2.78
CA PHE A 198 -7.45 0.23 3.57
C PHE A 198 -7.37 1.32 4.66
N SER A 199 -7.75 2.55 4.34
CA SER A 199 -7.85 3.63 5.34
C SER A 199 -8.88 3.29 6.43
N MET A 200 -10.00 2.66 6.09
CA MET A 200 -11.00 2.22 7.06
C MET A 200 -10.48 1.07 7.94
N MET A 201 -9.75 0.10 7.40
CA MET A 201 -9.07 -0.93 8.19
C MET A 201 -8.05 -0.32 9.15
N ASN A 202 -7.32 0.72 8.72
CA ASN A 202 -6.40 1.49 9.55
C ASN A 202 -7.12 2.31 10.65
N TYR A 203 -8.42 2.52 10.52
CA TYR A 203 -9.24 3.10 11.58
C TYR A 203 -9.76 2.03 12.55
N TRP A 204 -10.41 0.98 12.02
CA TRP A 204 -11.11 0.00 12.85
C TRP A 204 -10.16 -0.89 13.65
N LEU A 205 -9.18 -1.52 13.00
CA LEU A 205 -8.35 -2.54 13.65
C LEU A 205 -7.51 -2.00 14.81
N PRO A 206 -6.84 -0.84 14.71
CA PRO A 206 -6.06 -0.32 15.83
C PRO A 206 -6.91 0.01 17.06
N LEU A 207 -8.14 0.46 16.87
CA LEU A 207 -9.08 0.69 17.98
C LEU A 207 -9.54 -0.61 18.65
N GLU A 208 -9.41 -1.74 17.96
CA GLU A 208 -9.63 -3.10 18.48
C GLU A 208 -8.32 -3.75 19.02
N GLY A 209 -7.22 -3.00 19.11
CA GLY A 209 -5.91 -3.53 19.54
C GLY A 209 -5.21 -4.42 18.50
N LYS A 210 -5.63 -4.39 17.25
CA LYS A 210 -5.05 -5.13 16.12
C LYS A 210 -4.24 -4.19 15.25
N LEU A 211 -3.08 -4.64 14.75
CA LEU A 211 -2.25 -3.79 13.90
C LEU A 211 -2.66 -3.92 12.44
N SER A 212 -2.86 -2.79 11.78
CA SER A 212 -3.04 -2.66 10.34
C SER A 212 -1.74 -2.11 9.73
N MET A 213 -1.29 -2.67 8.59
CA MET A 213 0.06 -2.46 8.06
C MET A 213 0.07 -2.29 6.55
N HIS A 214 0.81 -1.30 6.08
CA HIS A 214 1.18 -1.14 4.66
C HIS A 214 2.50 -1.87 4.42
N CYS A 215 2.42 -3.17 4.19
CA CYS A 215 3.58 -4.04 3.99
C CYS A 215 3.21 -5.22 3.10
N SER A 216 4.20 -5.84 2.47
CA SER A 216 4.07 -7.18 1.92
C SER A 216 4.45 -8.23 2.95
N ALA A 217 3.98 -9.47 2.75
CA ALA A 217 4.23 -10.58 3.66
C ALA A 217 4.42 -11.89 2.90
N ASN A 218 5.33 -12.72 3.38
CA ASN A 218 5.52 -14.08 2.91
C ASN A 218 5.76 -15.05 4.07
N VAL A 219 5.62 -16.34 3.79
CA VAL A 219 5.85 -17.41 4.76
C VAL A 219 6.75 -18.49 4.17
N GLY A 220 7.78 -18.89 4.92
CA GLY A 220 8.68 -19.99 4.57
C GLY A 220 8.08 -21.36 4.86
N GLU A 221 8.75 -22.42 4.39
CA GLU A 221 8.32 -23.81 4.58
C GLU A 221 8.19 -24.23 6.06
N LYS A 222 8.93 -23.55 6.96
CA LYS A 222 8.88 -23.80 8.41
C LYS A 222 7.81 -22.98 9.14
N GLY A 223 6.94 -22.27 8.38
CA GLY A 223 5.93 -21.39 8.96
C GLY A 223 6.50 -20.06 9.47
N ASP A 224 7.72 -19.72 9.11
CA ASP A 224 8.39 -18.48 9.47
C ASP A 224 7.89 -17.33 8.60
N THR A 225 7.03 -16.50 9.15
CA THR A 225 6.48 -15.33 8.49
C THR A 225 7.48 -14.16 8.52
N ALA A 226 7.55 -13.41 7.42
CA ALA A 226 8.32 -12.18 7.29
C ALA A 226 7.45 -11.05 6.73
N LEU A 227 7.65 -9.84 7.28
CA LEU A 227 7.00 -8.62 6.84
C LEU A 227 8.01 -7.68 6.19
N PHE A 228 7.61 -7.06 5.09
CA PHE A 228 8.42 -6.11 4.34
C PHE A 228 7.68 -4.78 4.23
N PHE A 229 8.12 -3.79 4.98
CA PHE A 229 7.63 -2.42 4.88
C PHE A 229 8.52 -1.63 3.92
N GLY A 230 7.94 -0.73 3.17
CA GLY A 230 8.69 0.13 2.27
C GLY A 230 7.78 0.96 1.38
N LEU A 231 8.27 2.12 0.98
CA LEU A 231 7.60 2.99 0.02
C LEU A 231 7.81 2.51 -1.43
N SER A 232 7.12 3.13 -2.36
CA SER A 232 7.30 2.84 -3.79
C SER A 232 8.78 2.99 -4.20
N GLY A 233 9.29 2.04 -4.99
CA GLY A 233 10.67 2.05 -5.48
C GLY A 233 11.73 1.49 -4.53
N THR A 234 11.36 1.05 -3.32
CA THR A 234 12.28 0.39 -2.39
C THR A 234 12.48 -1.09 -2.66
N GLY A 235 11.68 -1.68 -3.54
CA GLY A 235 11.76 -3.10 -3.89
C GLY A 235 10.84 -4.02 -3.08
N LYS A 236 9.83 -3.47 -2.39
CA LYS A 236 8.89 -4.23 -1.53
C LYS A 236 8.34 -5.49 -2.23
N THR A 237 7.67 -5.33 -3.36
CA THR A 237 7.09 -6.45 -4.12
C THR A 237 8.16 -7.42 -4.61
N THR A 238 9.21 -6.93 -5.25
CA THR A 238 10.31 -7.76 -5.79
C THR A 238 11.03 -8.56 -4.71
N LEU A 239 11.25 -7.99 -3.52
CA LEU A 239 12.01 -8.65 -2.45
C LEU A 239 11.16 -9.59 -1.60
N SER A 240 9.85 -9.35 -1.50
CA SER A 240 8.93 -10.27 -0.80
C SER A 240 8.54 -11.47 -1.66
N THR A 241 8.66 -11.38 -2.97
CA THR A 241 8.48 -12.51 -3.89
C THR A 241 9.75 -13.36 -3.92
N ASP A 242 9.64 -14.59 -3.44
CA ASP A 242 10.75 -15.55 -3.34
C ASP A 242 10.21 -16.94 -3.76
N PRO A 243 10.87 -17.65 -4.68
CA PRO A 243 10.40 -18.97 -5.11
C PRO A 243 10.38 -20.03 -3.98
N LYS A 244 11.09 -19.78 -2.87
CA LYS A 244 11.14 -20.66 -1.70
C LYS A 244 10.15 -20.26 -0.59
N ARG A 245 9.39 -19.19 -0.77
CA ARG A 245 8.48 -18.67 0.25
C ARG A 245 7.15 -18.35 -0.42
N LYS A 246 6.05 -18.72 0.22
CA LYS A 246 4.72 -18.44 -0.30
C LYS A 246 4.33 -16.99 -0.02
N LEU A 247 3.83 -16.29 -1.03
CA LEU A 247 3.30 -14.94 -0.90
C LEU A 247 1.98 -14.98 -0.10
N ILE A 248 1.90 -14.24 1.00
CA ILE A 248 0.64 -14.00 1.73
C ILE A 248 -0.10 -12.85 1.07
N GLY A 249 0.62 -11.77 0.74
CA GLY A 249 0.14 -10.61 -0.01
C GLY A 249 1.25 -9.60 -0.26
N ASP A 250 1.03 -8.69 -1.20
CA ASP A 250 2.08 -7.78 -1.68
C ASP A 250 2.00 -6.36 -1.09
N ASP A 251 0.91 -5.97 -0.40
CA ASP A 251 0.70 -4.56 -0.06
C ASP A 251 0.03 -4.26 1.29
N GLU A 252 -1.04 -4.94 1.68
CA GLU A 252 -1.88 -4.57 2.83
C GLU A 252 -2.19 -5.76 3.73
N HIS A 253 -1.83 -5.68 5.01
CA HIS A 253 -1.98 -6.77 5.97
C HIS A 253 -2.48 -6.30 7.33
N GLY A 254 -3.13 -7.22 8.05
CA GLY A 254 -3.41 -7.10 9.46
C GLY A 254 -2.57 -8.08 10.27
N TRP A 255 -2.40 -7.75 11.55
CA TRP A 255 -1.77 -8.61 12.53
C TRP A 255 -2.61 -8.64 13.80
N ASP A 256 -3.36 -9.72 13.98
CA ASP A 256 -4.19 -9.96 15.15
C ASP A 256 -3.55 -10.99 16.11
N ASP A 257 -4.35 -11.60 16.97
CA ASP A 257 -3.85 -12.57 17.95
C ASP A 257 -3.50 -13.94 17.37
N ASP A 258 -3.97 -14.25 16.16
CA ASP A 258 -3.69 -15.53 15.49
C ASP A 258 -2.48 -15.42 14.53
N GLY A 259 -2.08 -14.21 14.15
CA GLY A 259 -0.96 -13.97 13.24
C GLY A 259 -1.23 -12.88 12.21
N VAL A 260 -0.53 -12.97 11.07
CA VAL A 260 -0.62 -12.03 9.96
C VAL A 260 -1.62 -12.54 8.93
N PHE A 261 -2.42 -11.64 8.38
CA PHE A 261 -3.38 -11.95 7.32
C PHE A 261 -3.45 -10.83 6.28
N ASN A 262 -3.67 -11.23 5.03
CA ASN A 262 -3.86 -10.30 3.92
C ASN A 262 -5.24 -9.63 4.02
N PHE A 263 -5.31 -8.34 3.70
CA PHE A 263 -6.60 -7.66 3.52
C PHE A 263 -7.23 -7.95 2.18
N GLU A 264 -6.40 -8.31 1.21
CA GLU A 264 -6.75 -8.37 -0.19
C GLU A 264 -6.94 -9.81 -0.70
N GLY A 265 -7.69 -9.94 -1.78
CA GLY A 265 -7.85 -11.18 -2.53
C GLY A 265 -7.03 -11.22 -3.82
N GLY A 266 -6.22 -10.20 -4.07
CA GLY A 266 -5.40 -10.06 -5.26
C GLY A 266 -4.24 -9.10 -5.09
N CYS A 267 -3.57 -8.77 -6.19
CA CYS A 267 -2.43 -7.87 -6.25
C CYS A 267 -2.69 -6.71 -7.22
N TYR A 268 -2.06 -5.57 -6.95
CA TYR A 268 -2.16 -4.35 -7.76
C TYR A 268 -0.78 -3.79 -8.09
N ALA A 269 -0.17 -4.33 -9.14
CA ALA A 269 1.20 -4.06 -9.51
C ALA A 269 1.34 -2.90 -10.51
N LYS A 270 2.49 -2.20 -10.48
CA LYS A 270 2.90 -1.31 -11.56
C LYS A 270 3.34 -2.11 -12.77
N CYS A 271 3.00 -1.62 -13.97
CA CYS A 271 3.38 -2.24 -15.23
C CYS A 271 4.42 -1.45 -16.01
N ILE A 272 4.71 -0.19 -15.63
CA ILE A 272 5.72 0.59 -16.34
C ILE A 272 7.09 -0.08 -16.23
N ASN A 273 7.77 -0.26 -17.36
CA ASN A 273 9.04 -0.99 -17.46
C ASN A 273 9.00 -2.45 -16.98
N LEU A 274 7.83 -3.08 -16.96
CA LEU A 274 7.69 -4.48 -16.59
C LEU A 274 8.48 -5.36 -17.58
N ASP A 275 9.37 -6.18 -17.05
CA ASP A 275 10.24 -7.06 -17.81
C ASP A 275 10.13 -8.50 -17.28
N PRO A 276 9.80 -9.48 -18.16
CA PRO A 276 9.63 -10.87 -17.74
C PRO A 276 10.89 -11.53 -17.17
N SER A 277 12.06 -10.95 -17.42
CA SER A 277 13.32 -11.47 -16.87
C SER A 277 13.57 -11.02 -15.43
N SER A 278 13.01 -9.87 -15.03
CA SER A 278 13.17 -9.29 -13.70
C SER A 278 11.97 -9.57 -12.79
N GLU A 279 10.76 -9.62 -13.34
CA GLU A 279 9.49 -9.80 -12.60
C GLU A 279 8.59 -10.85 -13.31
N PRO A 280 9.08 -12.09 -13.44
CA PRO A 280 8.39 -13.13 -14.21
C PRO A 280 7.00 -13.49 -13.65
N GLU A 281 6.81 -13.43 -12.32
CA GLU A 281 5.55 -13.77 -11.68
C GLU A 281 4.45 -12.73 -12.01
N ILE A 282 4.79 -11.44 -11.95
CA ILE A 282 3.86 -10.36 -12.29
C ILE A 282 3.52 -10.44 -13.78
N TYR A 283 4.52 -10.66 -14.64
CA TYR A 283 4.32 -10.78 -16.07
C TYR A 283 3.40 -11.95 -16.42
N ALA A 284 3.60 -13.13 -15.81
CA ALA A 284 2.77 -14.31 -16.00
C ALA A 284 1.36 -14.16 -15.43
N ALA A 285 1.17 -13.29 -14.43
CA ALA A 285 -0.14 -13.01 -13.85
C ALA A 285 -1.03 -12.14 -14.76
N ILE A 286 -0.46 -11.48 -15.79
CA ILE A 286 -1.21 -10.68 -16.77
C ILE A 286 -1.82 -11.62 -17.82
N ARG A 287 -2.99 -12.13 -17.50
CA ARG A 287 -3.77 -13.04 -18.35
C ARG A 287 -5.26 -12.81 -18.14
N ARG A 288 -6.12 -13.60 -18.74
CA ARG A 288 -7.57 -13.54 -18.52
C ARG A 288 -7.89 -13.38 -17.03
N ASP A 289 -8.88 -12.57 -16.69
CA ASP A 289 -9.30 -12.13 -15.36
C ASP A 289 -8.41 -11.06 -14.69
N ALA A 290 -7.21 -10.79 -15.21
CA ALA A 290 -6.48 -9.58 -14.87
C ALA A 290 -7.09 -8.36 -15.58
N LEU A 291 -6.86 -7.17 -15.02
CA LEU A 291 -7.33 -5.90 -15.55
C LEU A 291 -6.16 -4.92 -15.63
N LEU A 292 -5.85 -4.46 -16.84
CA LEU A 292 -4.80 -3.47 -17.10
C LEU A 292 -5.39 -2.06 -17.11
N GLU A 293 -4.70 -1.12 -16.46
CA GLU A 293 -5.10 0.29 -16.39
C GLU A 293 -4.05 1.19 -17.03
N ASN A 294 -4.50 2.04 -17.96
CA ASN A 294 -3.73 3.12 -18.58
C ASN A 294 -2.49 2.67 -19.37
N VAL A 295 -2.40 1.41 -19.75
CA VAL A 295 -1.32 0.91 -20.60
C VAL A 295 -1.48 1.40 -22.04
N VAL A 296 -0.38 1.49 -22.78
CA VAL A 296 -0.39 1.74 -24.21
C VAL A 296 -0.26 0.40 -24.94
N ALA A 297 -1.09 0.18 -25.95
CA ALA A 297 -1.04 -1.00 -26.79
C ALA A 297 -1.30 -0.63 -28.25
N ASP A 298 -0.71 -1.39 -29.16
CA ASP A 298 -0.90 -1.21 -30.59
C ASP A 298 -2.32 -1.62 -31.06
N GLU A 299 -2.57 -1.55 -32.35
CA GLU A 299 -3.85 -1.93 -32.97
C GLU A 299 -4.20 -3.43 -32.80
N ASN A 300 -3.19 -4.28 -32.64
CA ASN A 300 -3.34 -5.71 -32.38
C ASN A 300 -3.50 -6.04 -30.89
N GLY A 301 -3.49 -5.05 -30.03
CA GLY A 301 -3.61 -5.22 -28.57
C GLY A 301 -2.31 -5.66 -27.89
N VAL A 302 -1.17 -5.55 -28.56
CA VAL A 302 0.14 -5.83 -27.95
C VAL A 302 0.55 -4.68 -27.06
N VAL A 303 0.72 -4.92 -25.77
CA VAL A 303 1.02 -3.89 -24.76
C VAL A 303 2.50 -3.53 -24.82
N ASP A 304 2.81 -2.24 -24.88
CA ASP A 304 4.15 -1.69 -24.66
C ASP A 304 4.28 -1.21 -23.21
N TYR A 305 4.87 -2.04 -22.37
CA TYR A 305 5.11 -1.68 -20.95
C TYR A 305 6.16 -0.59 -20.74
N LYS A 306 6.90 -0.18 -21.77
CA LYS A 306 7.87 0.91 -21.69
C LYS A 306 7.26 2.27 -22.02
N ASP A 307 6.08 2.27 -22.65
CA ASP A 307 5.40 3.50 -23.03
C ASP A 307 4.66 4.12 -21.84
N GLY A 308 5.23 5.20 -21.28
CA GLY A 308 4.64 6.02 -20.23
C GLY A 308 3.90 7.26 -20.75
N SER A 309 3.55 7.34 -22.03
CA SER A 309 2.95 8.53 -22.63
C SER A 309 1.59 8.92 -22.03
N LYS A 310 0.80 7.95 -21.55
CA LYS A 310 -0.43 8.22 -20.80
C LYS A 310 -0.11 8.54 -19.34
N THR A 311 0.75 7.75 -18.71
CA THR A 311 1.19 7.89 -17.32
C THR A 311 2.34 6.91 -17.02
N GLU A 312 3.21 7.27 -16.08
CA GLU A 312 4.16 6.33 -15.48
C GLU A 312 3.52 5.41 -14.42
N ASN A 313 2.22 5.63 -14.10
CA ASN A 313 1.47 4.83 -13.14
C ASN A 313 0.55 3.82 -13.81
N THR A 314 1.03 3.17 -14.87
CA THR A 314 0.32 2.03 -15.47
C THR A 314 0.21 0.90 -14.46
N ARG A 315 -0.96 0.22 -14.41
CA ARG A 315 -1.26 -0.77 -13.38
C ARG A 315 -1.86 -2.04 -13.98
N VAL A 316 -1.72 -3.12 -13.22
CA VAL A 316 -2.52 -4.33 -13.39
C VAL A 316 -3.07 -4.79 -12.06
N SER A 317 -4.35 -5.11 -12.00
CA SER A 317 -4.95 -5.87 -10.91
C SER A 317 -5.20 -7.32 -11.35
N TYR A 318 -4.95 -8.28 -10.46
CA TYR A 318 -5.20 -9.70 -10.72
C TYR A 318 -5.48 -10.44 -9.42
N PRO A 319 -6.27 -11.52 -9.47
CA PRO A 319 -6.51 -12.34 -8.28
C PRO A 319 -5.23 -13.02 -7.83
N ILE A 320 -5.05 -13.18 -6.51
CA ILE A 320 -3.79 -13.67 -5.93
C ILE A 320 -3.38 -15.07 -6.44
N TYR A 321 -4.35 -15.90 -6.82
CA TYR A 321 -4.08 -17.24 -7.38
C TYR A 321 -3.49 -17.22 -8.81
N HIS A 322 -3.29 -16.02 -9.40
CA HIS A 322 -2.45 -15.88 -10.59
C HIS A 322 -0.96 -16.00 -10.27
N ILE A 323 -0.56 -15.88 -9.00
CA ILE A 323 0.78 -16.14 -8.50
C ILE A 323 0.85 -17.62 -8.10
N ASP A 324 1.73 -18.39 -8.73
CA ASP A 324 1.81 -19.84 -8.49
C ASP A 324 2.19 -20.18 -7.05
N ASN A 325 3.13 -19.43 -6.46
CA ASN A 325 3.63 -19.66 -5.11
C ASN A 325 2.99 -18.70 -4.09
N TYR A 326 1.66 -18.74 -3.96
CA TYR A 326 0.94 -17.98 -2.94
C TYR A 326 0.47 -18.88 -1.77
N GLU A 327 0.17 -18.28 -0.62
CA GLU A 327 -0.43 -18.98 0.51
C GLU A 327 -1.97 -18.97 0.38
N PRO A 328 -2.61 -20.13 0.12
CA PRO A 328 -4.06 -20.17 -0.17
C PRO A 328 -4.94 -19.64 0.95
N SER A 329 -4.49 -19.76 2.22
CA SER A 329 -5.23 -19.20 3.37
C SER A 329 -5.13 -17.68 3.46
N SER A 330 -4.24 -17.05 2.69
CA SER A 330 -3.90 -15.63 2.77
C SER A 330 -3.57 -15.18 4.20
N SER A 331 -3.05 -16.09 5.02
CA SER A 331 -2.69 -15.86 6.42
C SER A 331 -1.55 -16.79 6.87
N ALA A 332 -0.85 -16.38 7.91
CA ALA A 332 0.20 -17.18 8.53
C ALA A 332 0.37 -16.79 10.00
N GLY A 333 1.19 -17.53 10.74
CA GLY A 333 1.51 -17.23 12.12
C GLY A 333 2.21 -15.88 12.33
N HIS A 334 2.57 -15.59 13.56
CA HIS A 334 3.26 -14.35 13.92
C HIS A 334 4.62 -14.24 13.20
N PRO A 335 5.00 -13.02 12.75
CA PRO A 335 6.26 -12.84 12.06
C PRO A 335 7.46 -13.12 12.95
N LYS A 336 8.49 -13.73 12.37
CA LYS A 336 9.81 -13.86 13.00
C LYS A 336 10.70 -12.67 12.68
N ASN A 337 10.51 -12.09 11.49
CA ASN A 337 11.32 -10.99 11.02
C ASN A 337 10.45 -9.88 10.43
N ILE A 338 10.79 -8.64 10.74
CA ILE A 338 10.27 -7.43 10.11
C ILE A 338 11.43 -6.73 9.43
N ILE A 339 11.23 -6.34 8.17
CA ILE A 339 12.23 -5.71 7.32
C ILE A 339 11.70 -4.36 6.86
N PHE A 340 12.37 -3.29 7.27
CA PHE A 340 12.12 -1.94 6.77
C PHE A 340 13.01 -1.70 5.56
N LEU A 341 12.41 -1.58 4.38
CA LEU A 341 13.10 -1.27 3.13
C LEU A 341 13.21 0.23 2.94
N SER A 342 14.40 0.68 2.64
CA SER A 342 14.70 2.07 2.27
C SER A 342 15.51 2.09 0.98
N ALA A 343 15.36 3.13 0.17
CA ALA A 343 16.24 3.40 -0.97
C ALA A 343 16.95 4.74 -0.70
N ASP A 344 18.02 4.69 0.09
CA ASP A 344 18.78 5.89 0.43
C ASP A 344 19.59 6.38 -0.78
N ALA A 345 19.30 7.59 -1.23
CA ALA A 345 20.00 8.23 -2.34
C ALA A 345 21.14 9.16 -1.90
N PHE A 346 21.42 9.26 -0.60
CA PHE A 346 22.53 10.02 -0.04
C PHE A 346 23.81 9.19 0.09
N GLY A 347 23.72 7.86 -0.10
CA GLY A 347 24.84 6.93 0.01
C GLY A 347 25.35 6.72 1.43
N VAL A 348 24.49 6.93 2.41
CA VAL A 348 24.81 6.96 3.85
C VAL A 348 24.46 5.66 4.55
N LEU A 349 23.22 5.16 4.34
CA LEU A 349 22.71 4.04 5.11
C LEU A 349 23.39 2.71 4.72
N PRO A 350 23.66 1.83 5.71
CA PRO A 350 24.24 0.52 5.46
C PRO A 350 23.27 -0.39 4.69
N PRO A 351 23.75 -1.41 3.96
CA PRO A 351 22.89 -2.34 3.24
C PRO A 351 21.97 -3.13 4.17
N VAL A 352 22.39 -3.39 5.41
CA VAL A 352 21.59 -4.04 6.43
C VAL A 352 21.99 -3.59 7.82
N ALA A 353 20.99 -3.42 8.70
CA ALA A 353 21.21 -3.12 10.11
C ALA A 353 20.14 -3.84 10.95
N LYS A 354 20.52 -4.35 12.11
CA LYS A 354 19.61 -4.84 13.13
C LYS A 354 19.19 -3.67 14.02
N LEU A 355 17.89 -3.57 14.28
CA LEU A 355 17.30 -2.51 15.09
C LEU A 355 16.89 -3.03 16.47
N THR A 356 17.03 -2.18 17.50
CA THR A 356 16.33 -2.39 18.77
C THR A 356 14.84 -2.13 18.59
N LYS A 357 14.01 -2.51 19.55
CA LYS A 357 12.58 -2.21 19.52
C LYS A 357 12.32 -0.70 19.43
N GLU A 358 13.01 0.10 20.23
CA GLU A 358 12.88 1.56 20.25
C GLU A 358 13.27 2.17 18.89
N GLN A 359 14.37 1.70 18.30
CA GLN A 359 14.75 2.07 16.95
C GLN A 359 13.70 1.64 15.92
N ALA A 360 13.16 0.42 16.06
CA ALA A 360 12.11 -0.04 15.15
C ALA A 360 10.91 0.93 15.14
N MET A 361 10.44 1.39 16.31
CA MET A 361 9.35 2.36 16.39
C MET A 361 9.72 3.73 15.80
N TYR A 362 10.95 4.23 16.05
CA TYR A 362 11.45 5.46 15.45
C TYR A 362 11.48 5.40 13.92
N TYR A 363 12.08 4.34 13.36
CA TYR A 363 12.22 4.20 11.91
C TYR A 363 10.90 3.80 11.22
N PHE A 364 10.01 3.13 11.91
CA PHE A 364 8.64 2.90 11.46
C PHE A 364 7.84 4.22 11.34
N LEU A 365 7.92 5.08 12.35
CA LEU A 365 7.31 6.43 12.31
C LEU A 365 7.95 7.32 11.25
N SER A 366 9.24 7.19 11.04
CA SER A 366 9.94 7.96 9.99
C SER A 366 9.53 7.53 8.58
N GLY A 367 9.44 6.22 8.31
CA GLY A 367 9.06 5.68 7.01
C GLY A 367 9.90 6.26 5.86
N TYR A 368 11.22 6.19 6.01
CA TYR A 368 12.16 6.89 5.14
C TYR A 368 12.43 6.18 3.81
N THR A 369 12.48 6.96 2.76
CA THR A 369 13.15 6.66 1.49
C THR A 369 13.66 7.95 0.85
N ALA A 370 14.37 7.86 -0.27
CA ALA A 370 14.70 9.02 -1.08
C ALA A 370 14.07 8.92 -2.47
N LYS A 371 13.58 10.04 -2.97
CA LYS A 371 13.20 10.21 -4.37
C LYS A 371 14.40 10.73 -5.14
N VAL A 372 14.59 10.22 -6.35
CA VAL A 372 15.69 10.64 -7.23
C VAL A 372 15.15 11.24 -8.51
N ALA A 373 16.01 11.92 -9.27
CA ALA A 373 15.65 12.50 -10.57
C ALA A 373 15.00 11.45 -11.49
N GLY A 374 13.91 11.83 -12.16
CA GLY A 374 13.16 10.96 -13.05
C GLY A 374 12.10 10.06 -12.38
N THR A 375 12.01 10.04 -11.03
CA THR A 375 10.95 9.29 -10.33
C THR A 375 9.64 10.05 -10.22
N GLU A 376 9.71 11.39 -10.22
CA GLU A 376 8.57 12.30 -10.26
C GLU A 376 8.95 13.56 -11.03
N ARG A 377 7.97 14.20 -11.66
CA ARG A 377 8.16 15.43 -12.43
C ARG A 377 8.70 16.55 -11.52
N GLY A 378 9.84 17.14 -11.90
CA GLY A 378 10.45 18.28 -11.19
C GLY A 378 11.50 17.89 -10.14
N ILE A 379 11.79 16.61 -9.94
CA ILE A 379 12.87 16.16 -9.04
C ILE A 379 14.16 16.07 -9.85
N THR A 380 15.14 16.94 -9.52
CA THR A 380 16.45 17.03 -10.17
C THR A 380 17.59 16.54 -9.27
N GLU A 381 17.38 16.51 -7.96
CA GLU A 381 18.35 16.04 -6.95
C GLU A 381 17.66 15.06 -5.98
N PRO A 382 18.42 14.24 -5.24
CA PRO A 382 17.85 13.36 -4.23
C PRO A 382 17.09 14.15 -3.15
N VAL A 383 15.84 13.75 -2.91
CA VAL A 383 14.99 14.35 -1.88
C VAL A 383 14.61 13.29 -0.85
N ALA A 384 14.97 13.53 0.41
CA ALA A 384 14.49 12.69 1.51
C ALA A 384 12.96 12.74 1.58
N THR A 385 12.34 11.59 1.66
CA THR A 385 10.89 11.45 1.77
C THR A 385 10.58 10.64 3.02
N PHE A 386 9.69 11.18 3.84
CA PHE A 386 9.22 10.55 5.07
C PHE A 386 7.72 10.33 4.97
N SER A 387 7.27 9.13 5.30
CA SER A 387 5.85 8.77 5.32
C SER A 387 5.59 7.89 6.53
N ALA A 388 4.90 8.42 7.51
CA ALA A 388 4.62 7.73 8.77
C ALA A 388 4.13 6.30 8.54
N CYS A 389 4.72 5.34 9.24
CA CYS A 389 4.36 3.93 9.18
C CYS A 389 4.43 3.33 7.76
N PHE A 390 5.22 3.92 6.86
CA PHE A 390 5.28 3.62 5.42
C PHE A 390 3.94 3.77 4.69
N GLY A 391 2.96 4.42 5.29
CA GLY A 391 1.58 4.49 4.76
C GLY A 391 0.81 5.73 5.21
N GLU A 392 1.46 6.85 5.49
CA GLU A 392 0.86 8.06 6.04
C GLU A 392 -0.45 8.51 5.35
N PRO A 393 -0.57 8.49 4.01
CA PRO A 393 -1.81 8.90 3.35
C PRO A 393 -3.05 8.07 3.72
N PHE A 394 -2.85 6.91 4.35
CA PHE A 394 -3.90 5.95 4.68
C PHE A 394 -4.16 5.83 6.19
N MET A 395 -3.52 6.66 7.01
CA MET A 395 -3.56 6.58 8.47
C MET A 395 -4.57 7.58 9.05
N PRO A 396 -5.80 7.15 9.47
CA PRO A 396 -6.75 8.06 10.10
C PRO A 396 -6.37 8.43 11.54
N LEU A 397 -5.70 7.53 12.27
CA LEU A 397 -5.31 7.77 13.66
C LEU A 397 -3.93 8.42 13.73
N HIS A 398 -3.57 8.93 14.91
CA HIS A 398 -2.22 9.46 15.13
C HIS A 398 -1.17 8.35 14.90
N PRO A 399 -0.07 8.60 14.17
CA PRO A 399 0.90 7.57 13.79
C PRO A 399 1.50 6.78 14.96
N THR A 400 1.64 7.41 16.14
CA THR A 400 2.13 6.75 17.35
C THR A 400 1.24 5.61 17.84
N VAL A 401 -0.05 5.60 17.51
CA VAL A 401 -0.96 4.48 17.83
C VAL A 401 -0.49 3.20 17.14
N TYR A 402 -0.15 3.29 15.86
CA TYR A 402 0.36 2.13 15.09
C TYR A 402 1.74 1.71 15.57
N ALA A 403 2.63 2.67 15.85
CA ALA A 403 3.96 2.38 16.37
C ALA A 403 3.91 1.67 17.72
N LYS A 404 3.01 2.10 18.62
CA LYS A 404 2.79 1.45 19.92
C LYS A 404 2.34 0.00 19.75
N LEU A 405 1.33 -0.24 18.92
CA LEU A 405 0.84 -1.59 18.62
C LEU A 405 1.94 -2.47 18.01
N LEU A 406 2.75 -1.93 17.10
CA LEU A 406 3.90 -2.65 16.55
C LEU A 406 4.90 -3.03 17.65
N GLY A 407 5.26 -2.10 18.51
CA GLY A 407 6.19 -2.33 19.62
C GLY A 407 5.68 -3.40 20.60
N GLU A 408 4.39 -3.37 20.95
CA GLU A 408 3.76 -4.38 21.81
C GLU A 408 3.81 -5.78 21.18
N LYS A 409 3.58 -5.88 19.88
CA LYS A 409 3.63 -7.15 19.14
C LYS A 409 5.08 -7.65 18.95
N ILE A 410 6.04 -6.76 18.73
CA ILE A 410 7.47 -7.11 18.68
C ILE A 410 7.89 -7.77 20.01
N ASP A 411 7.53 -7.18 21.15
CA ASP A 411 7.84 -7.72 22.47
C ASP A 411 7.13 -9.05 22.73
N LYS A 412 5.82 -9.08 22.50
CA LYS A 412 4.98 -10.25 22.77
C LYS A 412 5.45 -11.49 22.01
N HIS A 413 5.95 -11.32 20.79
CA HIS A 413 6.30 -12.43 19.91
C HIS A 413 7.81 -12.59 19.64
N GLY A 414 8.65 -11.76 20.24
CA GLY A 414 10.10 -11.84 20.11
C GLY A 414 10.59 -11.63 18.67
N VAL A 415 10.03 -10.64 17.98
CA VAL A 415 10.28 -10.41 16.55
C VAL A 415 11.59 -9.65 16.34
N ASN A 416 12.43 -10.13 15.40
CA ASN A 416 13.60 -9.37 14.98
C ASN A 416 13.24 -8.31 13.96
N VAL A 417 13.83 -7.13 14.08
CA VAL A 417 13.60 -6.02 13.14
C VAL A 417 14.91 -5.61 12.49
N TYR A 418 14.88 -5.43 11.18
CA TYR A 418 16.02 -5.03 10.37
C TYR A 418 15.65 -3.86 9.45
N LEU A 419 16.61 -2.98 9.23
CA LEU A 419 16.60 -2.02 8.12
C LEU A 419 17.41 -2.61 6.98
N VAL A 420 16.88 -2.58 5.76
CA VAL A 420 17.60 -2.97 4.54
C VAL A 420 17.54 -1.82 3.55
N ASN A 421 18.72 -1.34 3.17
CA ASN A 421 18.87 -0.26 2.21
C ASN A 421 19.11 -0.82 0.80
N THR A 422 18.23 -0.47 -0.13
CA THR A 422 18.30 -0.84 -1.56
C THR A 422 18.78 0.31 -2.43
N GLY A 423 19.28 1.38 -1.82
CA GLY A 423 19.70 2.62 -2.46
C GLY A 423 21.16 2.63 -2.92
N TRP A 424 21.85 3.73 -2.70
CA TRP A 424 23.19 4.00 -3.23
C TRP A 424 24.29 3.76 -2.20
N SER A 425 25.48 3.48 -2.69
CA SER A 425 26.72 3.34 -1.92
C SER A 425 27.89 3.93 -2.70
N GLY A 426 28.94 4.35 -1.99
CA GLY A 426 30.14 4.97 -2.59
C GLY A 426 29.96 6.41 -3.04
N GLY A 427 28.87 7.05 -2.64
CA GLY A 427 28.47 8.41 -2.98
C GLY A 427 26.96 8.54 -3.05
N ALA A 428 26.46 9.79 -3.11
CA ALA A 428 25.07 10.07 -3.35
C ALA A 428 24.67 9.70 -4.80
N TYR A 429 23.36 9.75 -5.08
CA TYR A 429 22.84 9.63 -6.46
C TYR A 429 23.61 10.54 -7.42
N GLY A 430 23.99 10.00 -8.57
CA GLY A 430 24.83 10.71 -9.57
C GLY A 430 26.32 10.54 -9.39
N VAL A 431 26.81 10.11 -8.22
CA VAL A 431 28.21 9.81 -7.91
C VAL A 431 28.39 8.36 -7.52
N GLY A 432 27.63 7.89 -6.53
CA GLY A 432 27.63 6.51 -6.08
C GLY A 432 26.90 5.57 -7.05
N LYS A 433 26.92 4.29 -6.72
CA LYS A 433 26.20 3.24 -7.47
C LYS A 433 25.08 2.67 -6.63
N ARG A 434 23.93 2.40 -7.25
CA ARG A 434 22.87 1.66 -6.59
C ARG A 434 23.37 0.26 -6.22
N MET A 435 23.07 -0.19 -5.01
CA MET A 435 23.43 -1.53 -4.56
C MET A 435 22.81 -2.58 -5.48
N SER A 436 23.56 -3.63 -5.77
CA SER A 436 23.07 -4.70 -6.66
C SER A 436 21.95 -5.47 -6.01
N ILE A 437 21.00 -5.91 -6.79
CA ILE A 437 19.93 -6.79 -6.33
C ILE A 437 20.48 -8.07 -5.70
N LYS A 438 21.64 -8.55 -6.15
CA LYS A 438 22.34 -9.72 -5.59
C LYS A 438 22.77 -9.46 -4.15
N ALA A 439 23.39 -8.31 -3.85
CA ALA A 439 23.80 -7.95 -2.49
C ALA A 439 22.56 -7.76 -1.58
N THR A 440 21.53 -7.08 -2.06
CA THR A 440 20.27 -6.92 -1.33
C THR A 440 19.61 -8.26 -1.02
N ARG A 441 19.54 -9.18 -2.00
CA ARG A 441 19.03 -10.55 -1.80
C ARG A 441 19.86 -11.32 -0.78
N ALA A 442 21.19 -11.16 -0.78
CA ALA A 442 22.06 -11.81 0.23
C ALA A 442 21.71 -11.32 1.65
N CYS A 443 21.50 -10.01 1.83
CA CYS A 443 21.04 -9.47 3.12
C CYS A 443 19.68 -10.05 3.56
N ILE A 444 18.69 -10.06 2.65
CA ILE A 444 17.36 -10.62 2.92
C ILE A 444 17.46 -12.10 3.27
N ASN A 445 18.19 -12.89 2.49
CA ASN A 445 18.34 -14.33 2.76
C ASN A 445 18.96 -14.60 4.11
N ALA A 446 20.01 -13.84 4.50
CA ALA A 446 20.65 -13.96 5.78
C ALA A 446 19.73 -13.60 6.98
N ILE A 447 18.78 -12.69 6.78
CA ILE A 447 17.72 -12.39 7.74
C ILE A 447 16.75 -13.58 7.84
N LEU A 448 16.25 -14.05 6.70
CA LEU A 448 15.21 -15.08 6.62
C LEU A 448 15.67 -16.45 7.10
N ASP A 449 16.92 -16.84 6.81
CA ASP A 449 17.51 -18.10 7.28
C ASP A 449 18.13 -18.01 8.68
N GLY A 450 18.20 -16.79 9.23
CA GLY A 450 18.73 -16.50 10.57
C GLY A 450 20.25 -16.49 10.66
N SER A 451 20.99 -16.64 9.56
CA SER A 451 22.48 -16.62 9.58
C SER A 451 23.04 -15.29 10.06
N ILE A 452 22.34 -14.18 9.79
CA ILE A 452 22.73 -12.85 10.28
C ILE A 452 22.84 -12.78 11.82
N THR A 453 22.07 -13.59 12.55
CA THR A 453 22.11 -13.59 14.02
C THR A 453 23.41 -14.16 14.59
N LYS A 454 24.19 -14.86 13.76
CA LYS A 454 25.49 -15.45 14.12
C LYS A 454 26.67 -14.53 13.80
N CYS A 455 26.41 -13.42 13.14
CA CYS A 455 27.45 -12.44 12.78
C CYS A 455 27.88 -11.65 14.02
N GLU A 456 29.14 -11.20 14.04
CA GLU A 456 29.57 -10.13 14.92
C GLU A 456 29.06 -8.78 14.38
N PHE A 457 28.61 -7.93 15.30
CA PHE A 457 28.10 -6.60 14.96
C PHE A 457 29.04 -5.51 15.46
N GLU A 458 29.05 -4.39 14.76
CA GLU A 458 29.65 -3.13 15.21
C GLU A 458 28.58 -2.02 15.24
N ASN A 459 28.86 -0.95 15.99
CA ASN A 459 27.96 0.20 16.03
C ASN A 459 28.17 1.09 14.80
N PHE A 460 27.07 1.41 14.13
CA PHE A 460 27.06 2.38 13.04
C PHE A 460 26.85 3.79 13.61
N ASP A 461 27.88 4.61 13.51
CA ASP A 461 27.96 5.94 14.11
C ASP A 461 26.81 6.86 13.71
N LYS A 462 26.39 7.76 14.62
CA LYS A 462 25.27 8.69 14.52
C LYS A 462 23.88 8.04 14.54
N PHE A 463 23.67 6.93 13.85
CA PHE A 463 22.40 6.21 13.79
C PHE A 463 22.30 5.13 14.88
N ASN A 464 23.41 4.75 15.48
CA ASN A 464 23.49 3.72 16.53
C ASN A 464 22.92 2.35 16.12
N PHE A 465 22.95 2.03 14.82
CA PHE A 465 22.54 0.73 14.32
C PHE A 465 23.59 -0.34 14.65
N ALA A 466 23.11 -1.57 14.83
CA ALA A 466 24.00 -2.73 14.86
C ALA A 466 24.17 -3.23 13.40
N ILE A 467 25.35 -3.07 12.83
CA ILE A 467 25.68 -3.54 11.48
C ILE A 467 26.61 -4.75 11.54
N PRO A 468 26.42 -5.79 10.71
CA PRO A 468 27.30 -6.95 10.72
C PRO A 468 28.68 -6.57 10.16
N LYS A 469 29.75 -7.05 10.81
CA LYS A 469 31.13 -6.86 10.34
C LYS A 469 31.40 -7.66 9.07
N GLU A 470 30.81 -8.84 8.96
CA GLU A 470 30.88 -9.72 7.80
C GLU A 470 29.50 -10.34 7.54
N LEU A 471 29.14 -10.53 6.27
CA LEU A 471 27.90 -11.19 5.85
C LEU A 471 28.14 -11.94 4.54
N GLY A 472 27.77 -13.21 4.52
CA GLY A 472 27.93 -14.06 3.33
C GLY A 472 27.20 -13.48 2.11
N GLY A 473 27.91 -13.40 0.98
CA GLY A 473 27.37 -12.89 -0.28
C GLY A 473 27.35 -11.37 -0.41
N VAL A 474 27.84 -10.62 0.57
CA VAL A 474 27.98 -9.17 0.56
C VAL A 474 29.47 -8.80 0.73
N GLU A 475 29.97 -7.90 -0.10
CA GLU A 475 31.35 -7.39 0.07
C GLU A 475 31.45 -6.65 1.39
N THR A 476 32.43 -7.03 2.24
CA THR A 476 32.60 -6.47 3.59
C THR A 476 32.65 -4.95 3.62
N LYS A 477 33.32 -4.32 2.64
CA LYS A 477 33.38 -2.85 2.55
C LYS A 477 32.02 -2.17 2.40
N LEU A 478 31.00 -2.87 1.83
CA LEU A 478 29.65 -2.32 1.65
C LEU A 478 28.91 -2.26 2.99
N LEU A 479 29.21 -3.15 3.94
CA LEU A 479 28.49 -3.26 5.19
C LEU A 479 28.62 -2.01 6.06
N ASN A 480 29.76 -1.31 5.97
CA ASN A 480 29.93 0.02 6.55
C ASN A 480 30.21 1.03 5.44
N PRO A 481 29.23 1.86 5.05
CA PRO A 481 29.29 2.70 3.86
C PRO A 481 30.46 3.69 3.79
N ILE A 482 30.99 4.13 4.92
CA ILE A 482 32.18 5.01 4.93
C ILE A 482 33.36 4.39 4.16
N ASN A 483 33.48 3.06 4.17
CA ASN A 483 34.55 2.32 3.50
C ASN A 483 34.39 2.30 1.96
N THR A 484 33.27 2.77 1.44
CA THR A 484 32.97 2.81 -0.01
C THR A 484 33.20 4.18 -0.62
N TRP A 485 33.31 5.22 0.20
CA TRP A 485 33.50 6.58 -0.28
C TRP A 485 34.97 6.90 -0.51
N ALA A 486 35.28 7.63 -1.61
CA ALA A 486 36.62 8.08 -1.90
C ALA A 486 37.15 9.13 -0.87
N ASN A 487 36.22 9.89 -0.27
CA ASN A 487 36.53 10.92 0.72
C ASN A 487 35.65 10.74 1.97
N PRO A 488 36.21 10.25 3.09
CA PRO A 488 35.51 10.08 4.35
C PRO A 488 34.87 11.36 4.93
N ALA A 489 35.47 12.53 4.69
CA ALA A 489 34.93 13.81 5.15
C ALA A 489 33.60 14.16 4.42
N GLN A 490 33.51 13.85 3.13
CA GLN A 490 32.28 14.03 2.36
C GLN A 490 31.21 13.05 2.83
N TYR A 491 31.59 11.80 3.14
CA TYR A 491 30.66 10.84 3.74
C TYR A 491 30.10 11.38 5.06
N ASN A 492 30.96 11.83 5.97
CA ASN A 492 30.54 12.36 7.26
C ASN A 492 29.56 13.54 7.10
N ALA A 493 29.86 14.47 6.17
CA ALA A 493 28.95 15.60 5.89
C ALA A 493 27.58 15.13 5.38
N SER A 494 27.54 14.14 4.49
CA SER A 494 26.30 13.56 3.97
C SER A 494 25.53 12.83 5.07
N ARG A 495 26.22 12.06 5.91
CA ARG A 495 25.64 11.34 7.06
C ARG A 495 25.02 12.31 8.06
N ASP A 496 25.76 13.37 8.45
CA ASP A 496 25.28 14.35 9.43
C ASP A 496 24.09 15.15 8.87
N LYS A 497 24.08 15.43 7.55
CA LYS A 497 22.94 16.03 6.87
C LYS A 497 21.70 15.12 6.95
N LEU A 498 21.85 13.83 6.64
CA LEU A 498 20.72 12.89 6.70
C LEU A 498 20.22 12.70 8.13
N ALA A 499 21.11 12.59 9.11
CA ALA A 499 20.75 12.50 10.53
C ALA A 499 19.88 13.69 10.97
N LYS A 500 20.28 14.92 10.60
CA LYS A 500 19.48 16.13 10.86
C LYS A 500 18.10 16.08 10.23
N MET A 501 17.97 15.57 9.00
CA MET A 501 16.68 15.44 8.34
C MET A 501 15.75 14.48 9.09
N PHE A 502 16.26 13.36 9.62
CA PHE A 502 15.51 12.44 10.46
C PHE A 502 15.03 13.13 11.73
N VAL A 503 15.92 13.79 12.47
CA VAL A 503 15.58 14.49 13.71
C VAL A 503 14.53 15.57 13.46
N GLU A 504 14.69 16.38 12.41
CA GLU A 504 13.73 17.43 12.08
C GLU A 504 12.35 16.87 11.71
N ASN A 505 12.32 15.81 10.88
CA ASN A 505 11.05 15.15 10.55
C ASN A 505 10.37 14.58 11.79
N PHE A 506 11.12 14.06 12.75
CA PHE A 506 10.56 13.35 13.90
C PHE A 506 9.86 14.28 14.90
N LYS A 507 10.24 15.57 14.96
CA LYS A 507 9.61 16.58 15.85
C LYS A 507 8.09 16.64 15.73
N ARG A 508 7.55 16.28 14.57
CA ARG A 508 6.09 16.25 14.32
C ARG A 508 5.33 15.23 15.17
N TYR A 509 6.02 14.31 15.82
CA TYR A 509 5.43 13.28 16.69
C TYR A 509 5.66 13.53 18.17
N GLU A 510 6.41 14.59 18.53
CA GLU A 510 6.74 14.94 19.91
C GLU A 510 5.61 15.73 20.60
N ASP A 511 4.47 15.89 19.95
CA ASP A 511 3.24 16.45 20.51
C ASP A 511 2.53 15.48 21.47
N VAL A 512 2.93 14.19 21.47
CA VAL A 512 2.45 13.17 22.38
C VAL A 512 3.60 12.50 23.14
N LYS A 513 3.30 11.96 24.33
CA LYS A 513 4.30 11.34 25.22
C LYS A 513 5.08 10.22 24.56
N GLU A 514 4.40 9.35 23.83
CA GLU A 514 5.02 8.22 23.12
C GLU A 514 6.03 8.70 22.09
N GLY A 515 5.71 9.78 21.36
CA GLY A 515 6.62 10.36 20.36
C GLY A 515 7.90 10.90 21.01
N VAL A 516 7.79 11.57 22.17
CA VAL A 516 8.96 12.06 22.93
C VAL A 516 9.86 10.90 23.37
N GLU A 517 9.28 9.77 23.79
CA GLU A 517 10.05 8.59 24.19
C GLU A 517 10.75 7.96 22.98
N TYR A 518 10.06 7.81 21.86
CA TYR A 518 10.64 7.22 20.64
C TYR A 518 11.72 8.09 20.02
N ALA A 519 11.66 9.41 20.16
CA ALA A 519 12.66 10.36 19.66
C ALA A 519 14.08 10.05 20.20
N LYS A 520 14.18 9.48 21.40
CA LYS A 520 15.46 9.11 22.04
C LYS A 520 16.24 8.01 21.29
N ALA A 521 15.55 7.21 20.47
CA ALA A 521 16.15 6.15 19.66
C ALA A 521 16.55 6.59 18.26
N GLY A 522 16.37 7.86 17.95
CA GLY A 522 16.77 8.44 16.67
C GLY A 522 18.26 8.70 16.54
N PRO A 523 18.71 9.15 15.37
CA PRO A 523 20.12 9.51 15.16
C PRO A 523 20.49 10.74 15.99
N THR A 524 21.78 10.80 16.36
CA THR A 524 22.35 11.99 17.00
C THR A 524 22.70 13.02 15.94
N ALA A 525 22.10 14.22 16.00
CA ALA A 525 22.33 15.30 15.04
C ALA A 525 23.59 16.10 15.35
#